data_f5999bbb240b6f511b71a2e81b20a0a1
#
_entry.id   f5999bbb240b6f511b71a2e81b20a0a1
#
_cell.length_a   1.000
_cell.length_b   1.000
_cell.length_c   1.000
_cell.angle_alpha   90.00
_cell.angle_beta   90.00
_cell.angle_gamma   90.00
#
_symmetry.space_group_name_H-M   'P 1'
#
loop_
_entity.id
_entity.type
_entity.pdbx_description
1 polymer ?
#
loop_
_entity_poly.entity_id
_entity_poly.type
_entity_poly.pdbx_seq_one_letter_code
_entity_poly.pdbx_strand_id
1 'polypeptide(L)'
;MKAMHRVIMQSSTYRQGSRAQEALKIDPDNKLFARWKPRRVEAEVIRDSILYKSNQLDLTMGGGFLQRKPTEYIDKGKMKEWIQSPRRSVYLPVIRSAGYDELNSFDFADPSVSNGNRKTSTVTQQALVLMNSPMVHSSAARIAEIMIEATRGASSGQRADWMILHYYGRPARPEEMSRIEKVLEASVES
;
A
#
# COMPACT_ATOMS: atom_id res chain seq x y z
N MET A 1 5.32 5.14 -28.05
CA MET A 1 4.90 4.84 -26.66
C MET A 1 5.15 6.03 -25.71
N LYS A 2 6.39 6.50 -25.45
CA LYS A 2 6.66 7.60 -24.49
C LYS A 2 5.89 8.90 -24.79
N ALA A 3 5.76 9.29 -26.06
CA ALA A 3 4.99 10.49 -26.45
C ALA A 3 3.50 10.34 -26.10
N MET A 4 2.90 9.18 -26.36
CA MET A 4 1.51 8.86 -26.01
C MET A 4 1.29 8.92 -24.51
N HIS A 5 2.16 8.30 -23.70
CA HIS A 5 2.08 8.37 -22.24
C HIS A 5 2.12 9.82 -21.75
N ARG A 6 3.00 10.65 -22.32
CA ARG A 6 3.10 12.08 -21.96
C ARG A 6 1.80 12.82 -22.24
N VAL A 7 1.20 12.62 -23.42
CA VAL A 7 -0.08 13.25 -23.77
C VAL A 7 -1.19 12.85 -22.80
N ILE A 8 -1.31 11.55 -22.49
CA ILE A 8 -2.30 11.05 -21.53
C ILE A 8 -2.08 11.66 -20.15
N MET A 9 -0.86 11.60 -19.61
CA MET A 9 -0.55 12.08 -18.25
C MET A 9 -0.66 13.60 -18.11
N GLN A 10 -0.50 14.36 -19.19
CA GLN A 10 -0.64 15.81 -19.19
C GLN A 10 -2.07 16.28 -19.47
N SER A 11 -2.98 15.38 -19.84
CA SER A 11 -4.37 15.73 -20.11
C SER A 11 -5.07 16.23 -18.83
N SER A 12 -6.00 17.17 -18.99
CA SER A 12 -6.81 17.68 -17.89
C SER A 12 -7.61 16.54 -17.21
N THR A 13 -8.12 15.61 -17.97
CA THR A 13 -8.86 14.45 -17.45
C THR A 13 -8.02 13.56 -16.53
N TYR A 14 -6.78 13.24 -16.93
CA TYR A 14 -5.88 12.43 -16.10
C TYR A 14 -5.46 13.14 -14.81
N ARG A 15 -5.32 14.45 -14.86
CA ARG A 15 -4.86 15.31 -13.75
C ARG A 15 -5.98 15.78 -12.82
N GLN A 16 -7.21 15.36 -13.04
CA GLN A 16 -8.34 15.72 -12.18
C GLN A 16 -8.15 15.26 -10.74
N GLY A 17 -8.50 16.13 -9.78
CA GLY A 17 -8.60 15.76 -8.37
C GLY A 17 -9.81 14.90 -8.05
N SER A 18 -9.80 14.23 -6.91
CA SER A 18 -10.92 13.43 -6.42
C SER A 18 -11.97 14.25 -5.65
N ARG A 19 -11.62 15.48 -5.25
CA ARG A 19 -12.43 16.35 -4.39
C ARG A 19 -13.06 17.46 -5.24
N ALA A 20 -14.16 17.15 -5.90
CA ALA A 20 -14.96 18.14 -6.62
C ALA A 20 -16.39 18.09 -6.07
N GLN A 21 -16.66 18.82 -4.97
CA GLN A 21 -17.97 18.80 -4.30
C GLN A 21 -19.10 19.26 -5.22
N GLU A 22 -18.86 20.27 -6.06
CA GLU A 22 -19.83 20.74 -7.05
C GLU A 22 -20.14 19.64 -8.09
N ALA A 23 -19.11 18.96 -8.60
CA ALA A 23 -19.29 17.85 -9.53
C ALA A 23 -20.05 16.67 -8.89
N LEU A 24 -19.85 16.42 -7.59
CA LEU A 24 -20.60 15.39 -6.84
C LEU A 24 -22.09 15.65 -6.78
N LYS A 25 -22.52 16.93 -6.73
CA LYS A 25 -23.94 17.31 -6.73
C LYS A 25 -24.59 17.10 -8.08
N ILE A 26 -23.86 17.38 -9.16
CA ILE A 26 -24.37 17.33 -10.54
C ILE A 26 -24.27 15.92 -11.11
N ASP A 27 -23.14 15.24 -10.87
CA ASP A 27 -22.83 13.89 -11.38
C ASP A 27 -22.28 12.98 -10.28
N PRO A 28 -23.15 12.49 -9.37
CA PRO A 28 -22.74 11.64 -8.27
C PRO A 28 -22.06 10.34 -8.74
N ASP A 29 -22.52 9.76 -9.86
CA ASP A 29 -21.99 8.52 -10.43
C ASP A 29 -20.69 8.73 -11.23
N ASN A 30 -20.31 9.99 -11.48
CA ASN A 30 -19.14 10.35 -12.29
C ASN A 30 -19.20 9.84 -13.73
N LYS A 31 -20.38 9.89 -14.35
CA LYS A 31 -20.61 9.48 -15.75
C LYS A 31 -19.96 10.44 -16.75
N LEU A 32 -19.82 11.71 -16.36
CA LEU A 32 -19.22 12.78 -17.17
C LEU A 32 -17.70 12.93 -16.92
N PHE A 33 -17.09 12.07 -16.12
CA PHE A 33 -15.67 12.11 -15.78
C PHE A 33 -15.19 13.47 -15.25
N ALA A 34 -16.03 14.14 -14.46
CA ALA A 34 -15.74 15.47 -13.91
C ALA A 34 -14.74 15.45 -12.74
N ARG A 35 -14.43 14.27 -12.21
CA ARG A 35 -13.49 14.06 -11.11
C ARG A 35 -12.82 12.69 -11.19
N TRP A 36 -11.66 12.54 -10.53
CA TRP A 36 -11.08 11.21 -10.32
C TRP A 36 -11.90 10.46 -9.26
N LYS A 37 -12.42 9.29 -9.61
CA LYS A 37 -13.13 8.43 -8.64
C LYS A 37 -12.08 7.62 -7.86
N PRO A 38 -11.93 7.84 -6.53
CA PRO A 38 -11.03 7.02 -5.72
C PRO A 38 -11.43 5.55 -5.81
N ARG A 39 -10.45 4.70 -6.00
CA ARG A 39 -10.63 3.25 -5.97
C ARG A 39 -9.58 2.62 -5.06
N ARG A 40 -9.94 1.49 -4.50
CA ARG A 40 -9.01 0.71 -3.72
C ARG A 40 -7.90 0.17 -4.61
N VAL A 41 -6.69 0.19 -4.09
CA VAL A 41 -5.54 -0.44 -4.74
C VAL A 41 -5.54 -1.96 -4.46
N GLU A 42 -4.88 -2.71 -5.33
CA GLU A 42 -4.79 -4.17 -5.25
C GLU A 42 -3.89 -4.61 -4.09
N ALA A 43 -4.07 -5.85 -3.62
CA ALA A 43 -3.33 -6.43 -2.49
C ALA A 43 -1.81 -6.32 -2.66
N GLU A 44 -1.31 -6.61 -3.85
CA GLU A 44 0.11 -6.53 -4.19
C GLU A 44 0.64 -5.10 -4.08
N VAL A 45 -0.17 -4.12 -4.50
CA VAL A 45 0.20 -2.70 -4.40
C VAL A 45 0.23 -2.23 -2.95
N ILE A 46 -0.70 -2.73 -2.10
CA ILE A 46 -0.68 -2.43 -0.65
C ILE A 46 0.63 -2.92 -0.05
N ARG A 47 0.98 -4.19 -0.27
CA ARG A 47 2.22 -4.79 0.24
C ARG A 47 3.47 -4.04 -0.26
N ASP A 48 3.59 -3.86 -1.56
CA ASP A 48 4.75 -3.20 -2.16
C ASP A 48 4.87 -1.73 -1.71
N SER A 49 3.75 -1.04 -1.47
CA SER A 49 3.75 0.31 -0.93
C SER A 49 4.29 0.38 0.51
N ILE A 50 3.93 -0.59 1.36
CA ILE A 50 4.45 -0.68 2.72
C ILE A 50 5.97 -0.87 2.71
N LEU A 51 6.47 -1.81 1.92
CA LEU A 51 7.90 -2.08 1.76
C LEU A 51 8.64 -0.89 1.12
N TYR A 52 8.05 -0.25 0.12
CA TYR A 52 8.64 0.91 -0.54
C TYR A 52 8.80 2.09 0.41
N LYS A 53 7.75 2.40 1.16
CA LYS A 53 7.75 3.53 2.10
C LYS A 53 8.68 3.34 3.29
N SER A 54 8.99 2.09 3.64
CA SER A 54 9.99 1.75 4.66
C SER A 54 11.42 1.58 4.09
N ASN A 55 11.65 1.90 2.81
CA ASN A 55 12.92 1.68 2.08
C ASN A 55 13.41 0.22 2.13
N GLN A 56 12.49 -0.74 2.22
CA GLN A 56 12.80 -2.16 2.25
C GLN A 56 12.53 -2.88 0.93
N LEU A 57 11.83 -2.23 -0.02
CA LEU A 57 11.46 -2.86 -1.29
C LEU A 57 12.68 -3.08 -2.19
N ASP A 58 12.94 -4.34 -2.51
CA ASP A 58 13.94 -4.72 -3.50
C ASP A 58 13.38 -4.55 -4.92
N LEU A 59 13.93 -3.59 -5.66
CA LEU A 59 13.54 -3.27 -7.03
C LEU A 59 14.27 -4.11 -8.10
N THR A 60 15.14 -5.05 -7.69
CA THR A 60 15.88 -5.92 -8.61
C THR A 60 14.92 -6.63 -9.56
N MET A 61 15.22 -6.56 -10.84
CA MET A 61 14.43 -7.20 -11.89
C MET A 61 14.89 -8.62 -12.18
N GLY A 62 13.94 -9.48 -12.55
CA GLY A 62 14.22 -10.86 -12.96
C GLY A 62 14.44 -11.82 -11.78
N GLY A 63 14.67 -13.09 -12.09
CA GLY A 63 14.75 -14.18 -11.14
C GLY A 63 13.43 -14.51 -10.45
N GLY A 64 13.19 -15.75 -10.17
CA GLY A 64 11.99 -16.22 -9.44
C GLY A 64 12.38 -16.91 -8.13
N PHE A 65 11.43 -17.05 -7.21
CA PHE A 65 11.59 -17.81 -5.99
C PHE A 65 11.62 -19.33 -6.23
N LEU A 66 11.07 -19.77 -7.36
CA LEU A 66 10.96 -21.18 -7.70
C LEU A 66 12.25 -21.68 -8.36
N GLN A 67 13.20 -22.11 -7.56
CA GLN A 67 14.26 -23.04 -7.98
C GLN A 67 13.74 -24.46 -7.83
N ARG A 68 12.77 -24.85 -8.67
CA ARG A 68 11.98 -26.04 -8.44
C ARG A 68 12.66 -27.31 -8.91
N LYS A 69 12.83 -28.28 -8.00
CA LYS A 69 12.91 -29.69 -8.36
C LYS A 69 11.48 -30.19 -8.70
N PRO A 70 11.27 -31.00 -9.75
CA PRO A 70 9.93 -31.43 -10.18
C PRO A 70 9.07 -32.10 -9.11
N THR A 71 9.69 -32.63 -8.07
CA THR A 71 9.09 -33.39 -6.97
C THR A 71 8.88 -32.56 -5.68
N GLU A 72 9.23 -31.28 -5.68
CA GLU A 72 9.15 -30.47 -4.47
C GLU A 72 7.71 -30.00 -4.22
N TYR A 73 7.15 -30.41 -3.07
CA TYR A 73 5.87 -29.90 -2.59
C TYR A 73 6.08 -28.52 -1.93
N ILE A 74 5.24 -27.57 -2.28
CA ILE A 74 5.26 -26.23 -1.71
C ILE A 74 4.12 -26.13 -0.70
N ASP A 75 4.49 -25.99 0.55
CA ASP A 75 3.58 -25.87 1.68
C ASP A 75 3.32 -24.40 2.08
N LYS A 76 2.43 -24.23 3.06
CA LYS A 76 2.13 -22.90 3.60
C LYS A 76 3.31 -22.24 4.32
N GLY A 77 4.29 -23.01 4.80
CA GLY A 77 5.50 -22.49 5.44
C GLY A 77 6.35 -21.68 4.46
N LYS A 78 6.61 -22.23 3.27
CA LYS A 78 7.31 -21.51 2.19
C LYS A 78 6.55 -20.27 1.73
N MET A 79 5.22 -20.34 1.67
CA MET A 79 4.42 -19.15 1.34
C MET A 79 4.58 -18.04 2.37
N LYS A 80 4.63 -18.37 3.66
CA LYS A 80 4.89 -17.40 4.73
C LYS A 80 6.31 -16.79 4.64
N GLU A 81 7.30 -17.56 4.26
CA GLU A 81 8.66 -17.08 4.03
C GLU A 81 8.70 -16.10 2.85
N TRP A 82 8.10 -16.47 1.72
CA TRP A 82 8.11 -15.65 0.51
C TRP A 82 7.37 -14.33 0.68
N ILE A 83 6.26 -14.29 1.40
CA ILE A 83 5.51 -13.04 1.63
C ILE A 83 6.33 -12.04 2.47
N GLN A 84 7.25 -12.51 3.31
CA GLN A 84 8.17 -11.67 4.10
C GLN A 84 9.37 -11.17 3.28
N SER A 85 9.60 -11.71 2.09
CA SER A 85 10.70 -11.25 1.23
C SER A 85 10.56 -9.78 0.86
N PRO A 86 11.66 -9.01 0.77
CA PRO A 86 11.62 -7.62 0.35
C PRO A 86 11.33 -7.43 -1.14
N ARG A 87 11.28 -8.49 -1.94
CA ARG A 87 11.05 -8.40 -3.38
C ARG A 87 9.64 -7.95 -3.72
N ARG A 88 9.50 -7.29 -4.89
CA ARG A 88 8.18 -6.86 -5.40
C ARG A 88 7.23 -8.04 -5.53
N SER A 89 5.97 -7.82 -5.20
CA SER A 89 4.91 -8.84 -5.22
C SER A 89 4.71 -9.50 -6.60
N VAL A 90 5.08 -8.83 -7.69
CA VAL A 90 5.03 -9.40 -9.05
C VAL A 90 5.93 -10.64 -9.22
N TYR A 91 6.93 -10.82 -8.36
CA TYR A 91 7.83 -11.98 -8.38
C TYR A 91 7.39 -13.09 -7.43
N LEU A 92 6.40 -12.86 -6.57
CA LEU A 92 5.89 -13.88 -5.67
C LEU A 92 5.21 -15.01 -6.46
N PRO A 93 5.55 -16.27 -6.21
CA PRO A 93 4.92 -17.39 -6.90
C PRO A 93 3.45 -17.49 -6.54
N VAL A 94 2.59 -17.67 -7.52
CA VAL A 94 1.16 -17.92 -7.31
C VAL A 94 0.91 -19.42 -7.47
N ILE A 95 0.48 -20.07 -6.39
CA ILE A 95 0.28 -21.51 -6.32
C ILE A 95 -1.18 -21.80 -6.00
N ARG A 96 -1.84 -22.64 -6.83
CA ARG A 96 -3.28 -22.91 -6.69
C ARG A 96 -3.64 -23.59 -5.36
N SER A 97 -2.76 -24.45 -4.86
CA SER A 97 -2.98 -25.22 -3.62
C SER A 97 -2.60 -24.46 -2.34
N ALA A 98 -1.94 -23.31 -2.46
CA ALA A 98 -1.48 -22.52 -1.33
C ALA A 98 -1.56 -21.04 -1.67
N GLY A 99 -2.25 -20.26 -0.84
CA GLY A 99 -2.41 -18.83 -0.98
C GLY A 99 -1.63 -18.05 0.08
N TYR A 100 -1.48 -16.76 -0.14
CA TYR A 100 -0.96 -15.81 0.85
C TYR A 100 -2.12 -15.27 1.66
N ASP A 101 -2.21 -15.61 2.94
CA ASP A 101 -3.32 -15.19 3.81
C ASP A 101 -3.42 -13.65 3.89
N GLU A 102 -2.27 -12.96 3.92
CA GLU A 102 -2.19 -11.50 3.92
C GLU A 102 -2.78 -10.90 2.62
N LEU A 103 -2.40 -11.42 1.45
CA LEU A 103 -2.91 -10.91 0.18
C LEU A 103 -4.39 -11.27 -0.02
N ASN A 104 -4.79 -12.48 0.38
CA ASN A 104 -6.18 -12.94 0.29
C ASN A 104 -7.13 -12.06 1.10
N SER A 105 -6.67 -11.54 2.24
CA SER A 105 -7.44 -10.60 3.06
C SER A 105 -7.74 -9.28 2.32
N PHE A 106 -6.96 -8.96 1.28
CA PHE A 106 -7.12 -7.77 0.45
C PHE A 106 -7.64 -8.07 -0.97
N ASP A 107 -8.47 -9.11 -1.10
CA ASP A 107 -9.11 -9.49 -2.35
C ASP A 107 -8.11 -9.88 -3.47
N PHE A 108 -7.04 -10.57 -3.11
CA PHE A 108 -6.13 -11.16 -4.09
C PHE A 108 -6.88 -12.09 -5.05
N ALA A 109 -6.50 -12.10 -6.32
CA ALA A 109 -7.16 -12.92 -7.32
C ALA A 109 -6.97 -14.42 -7.01
N ASP A 110 -8.07 -15.17 -6.93
CA ASP A 110 -8.03 -16.62 -6.79
C ASP A 110 -7.42 -17.25 -8.05
N PRO A 111 -6.28 -17.94 -7.94
CA PRO A 111 -5.61 -18.56 -9.10
C PRO A 111 -6.34 -19.78 -9.65
N SER A 112 -7.38 -20.27 -8.99
CA SER A 112 -8.15 -21.43 -9.41
C SER A 112 -9.25 -21.10 -10.41
N VAL A 113 -9.64 -19.81 -10.50
CA VAL A 113 -10.73 -19.35 -11.36
C VAL A 113 -10.28 -18.22 -12.27
N SER A 114 -10.90 -18.14 -13.44
CA SER A 114 -10.68 -17.02 -14.36
C SER A 114 -11.43 -15.79 -13.86
N ASN A 115 -10.72 -14.76 -13.47
CA ASN A 115 -11.28 -13.52 -12.97
C ASN A 115 -11.10 -12.40 -14.01
N GLY A 116 -12.20 -11.96 -14.60
CA GLY A 116 -12.20 -10.80 -15.52
C GLY A 116 -12.13 -9.46 -14.78
N ASN A 117 -12.57 -9.42 -13.52
CA ASN A 117 -12.50 -8.24 -12.66
C ASN A 117 -12.31 -8.68 -11.21
N ARG A 118 -11.36 -8.07 -10.49
CA ARG A 118 -11.12 -8.38 -9.07
C ARG A 118 -12.25 -7.81 -8.21
N LYS A 119 -12.68 -8.59 -7.22
CA LYS A 119 -13.58 -8.12 -6.19
C LYS A 119 -12.88 -7.04 -5.36
N THR A 120 -13.65 -6.13 -4.80
CA THR A 120 -13.16 -5.15 -3.82
C THR A 120 -14.09 -5.17 -2.63
N SER A 121 -13.56 -5.57 -1.49
CA SER A 121 -14.31 -5.60 -0.23
C SER A 121 -13.65 -4.68 0.81
N THR A 122 -14.42 -4.29 1.81
CA THR A 122 -13.90 -3.59 2.98
C THR A 122 -14.42 -4.35 4.19
N VAL A 123 -13.53 -5.14 4.79
CA VAL A 123 -13.87 -6.03 5.92
C VAL A 123 -12.92 -5.78 7.09
N THR A 124 -13.40 -6.04 8.30
CA THR A 124 -12.63 -5.83 9.55
C THR A 124 -11.32 -6.62 9.59
N GLN A 125 -11.29 -7.79 8.96
CA GLN A 125 -10.09 -8.63 8.88
C GLN A 125 -8.89 -7.91 8.23
N GLN A 126 -9.12 -6.99 7.31
CA GLN A 126 -8.05 -6.20 6.68
C GLN A 126 -7.33 -5.30 7.69
N ALA A 127 -8.08 -4.67 8.58
CA ALA A 127 -7.50 -3.88 9.67
C ALA A 127 -6.70 -4.78 10.63
N LEU A 128 -7.24 -5.95 10.98
CA LEU A 128 -6.56 -6.92 11.84
C LEU A 128 -5.24 -7.43 11.22
N VAL A 129 -5.22 -7.69 9.92
CA VAL A 129 -3.99 -8.08 9.22
C VAL A 129 -2.95 -6.97 9.28
N LEU A 130 -3.34 -5.72 9.02
CA LEU A 130 -2.41 -4.58 9.12
C LEU A 130 -1.89 -4.36 10.54
N MET A 131 -2.71 -4.62 11.56
CA MET A 131 -2.32 -4.46 12.96
C MET A 131 -1.43 -5.59 13.49
N ASN A 132 -1.51 -6.79 12.93
CA ASN A 132 -0.83 -7.98 13.46
C ASN A 132 0.26 -8.55 12.53
N SER A 133 0.43 -8.03 11.33
CA SER A 133 1.43 -8.54 10.38
C SER A 133 2.86 -8.17 10.83
N PRO A 134 3.77 -9.15 10.97
CA PRO A 134 5.18 -8.88 11.27
C PRO A 134 5.84 -7.95 10.25
N MET A 135 5.47 -8.08 8.97
CA MET A 135 5.95 -7.19 7.90
C MET A 135 5.53 -5.74 8.15
N VAL A 136 4.28 -5.51 8.56
CA VAL A 136 3.79 -4.15 8.84
C VAL A 136 4.50 -3.57 10.05
N HIS A 137 4.69 -4.34 11.12
CA HIS A 137 5.41 -3.90 12.31
C HIS A 137 6.88 -3.56 12.02
N SER A 138 7.60 -4.42 11.32
CA SER A 138 9.00 -4.14 10.94
C SER A 138 9.11 -2.93 10.02
N SER A 139 8.19 -2.77 9.10
CA SER A 139 8.13 -1.59 8.22
C SER A 139 7.80 -0.32 9.00
N ALA A 140 6.88 -0.38 9.95
CA ALA A 140 6.54 0.76 10.81
C ALA A 140 7.74 1.21 11.67
N ALA A 141 8.47 0.26 12.26
CA ALA A 141 9.69 0.55 13.01
C ALA A 141 10.73 1.25 12.11
N ARG A 142 10.94 0.72 10.89
CA ARG A 142 11.87 1.33 9.94
C ARG A 142 11.43 2.72 9.49
N ILE A 143 10.14 2.94 9.29
CA ILE A 143 9.55 4.25 9.00
C ILE A 143 9.82 5.24 10.14
N ALA A 144 9.68 4.81 11.40
CA ALA A 144 9.95 5.63 12.56
C ALA A 144 11.44 6.05 12.63
N GLU A 145 12.38 5.12 12.35
CA GLU A 145 13.81 5.44 12.25
C GLU A 145 14.09 6.50 11.18
N ILE A 146 13.54 6.32 9.98
CA ILE A 146 13.68 7.27 8.86
C ILE A 146 13.14 8.65 9.27
N MET A 147 11.98 8.68 9.91
CA MET A 147 11.36 9.93 10.38
C MET A 147 12.25 10.63 11.42
N ILE A 148 12.72 9.90 12.43
CA ILE A 148 13.58 10.45 13.49
C ILE A 148 14.87 11.03 12.90
N GLU A 149 15.47 10.32 11.97
CA GLU A 149 16.69 10.77 11.29
C GLU A 149 16.45 12.03 10.44
N ALA A 150 15.38 12.03 9.64
CA ALA A 150 15.04 13.14 8.75
C ALA A 150 14.58 14.40 9.51
N THR A 151 14.09 14.23 10.74
CA THR A 151 13.52 15.32 11.56
C THR A 151 14.29 15.55 12.86
N ARG A 152 15.62 15.37 12.85
CA ARG A 152 16.46 15.63 14.02
C ARG A 152 16.29 17.06 14.51
N GLY A 153 15.99 17.23 15.81
CA GLY A 153 15.77 18.53 16.41
C GLY A 153 14.40 19.18 16.11
N ALA A 154 13.54 18.52 15.34
CA ALA A 154 12.21 19.03 15.05
C ALA A 154 11.22 18.75 16.20
N SER A 155 10.22 19.63 16.36
CA SER A 155 9.11 19.43 17.30
C SER A 155 8.20 18.26 16.87
N SER A 156 7.36 17.76 17.80
CA SER A 156 6.38 16.71 17.53
C SER A 156 5.44 17.08 16.38
N GLY A 157 5.00 18.35 16.31
CA GLY A 157 4.16 18.83 15.21
C GLY A 157 4.88 18.79 13.87
N GLN A 158 6.15 19.20 13.81
CA GLN A 158 6.94 19.12 12.58
C GLN A 158 7.18 17.67 12.13
N ARG A 159 7.37 16.74 13.06
CA ARG A 159 7.47 15.30 12.75
C ARG A 159 6.17 14.76 12.18
N ALA A 160 5.04 15.13 12.78
CA ALA A 160 3.72 14.74 12.31
C ALA A 160 3.45 15.25 10.89
N ASP A 161 3.77 16.52 10.62
CA ASP A 161 3.59 17.11 9.29
C ASP A 161 4.51 16.44 8.25
N TRP A 162 5.77 16.20 8.61
CA TRP A 162 6.70 15.44 7.76
C TRP A 162 6.15 14.04 7.42
N MET A 163 5.62 13.33 8.41
CA MET A 163 5.02 12.01 8.22
C MET A 163 3.87 12.04 7.22
N ILE A 164 2.91 12.94 7.42
CA ILE A 164 1.74 13.05 6.53
C ILE A 164 2.16 13.46 5.12
N LEU A 165 3.08 14.41 4.99
CA LEU A 165 3.59 14.83 3.69
C LEU A 165 4.33 13.69 2.97
N HIS A 166 5.17 12.95 3.68
CA HIS A 166 5.99 11.86 3.10
C HIS A 166 5.14 10.66 2.68
N TYR A 167 4.13 10.28 3.48
CA TYR A 167 3.33 9.08 3.22
C TYR A 167 2.08 9.35 2.39
N TYR A 168 1.43 10.49 2.59
CA TYR A 168 0.19 10.83 1.90
C TYR A 168 0.36 11.87 0.78
N GLY A 169 1.56 12.50 0.65
CA GLY A 169 1.86 13.47 -0.38
C GLY A 169 1.06 14.78 -0.26
N ARG A 170 0.59 15.11 0.93
CA ARG A 170 -0.16 16.32 1.24
C ARG A 170 0.17 16.82 2.65
N PRO A 171 -0.05 18.10 2.94
CA PRO A 171 0.09 18.61 4.32
C PRO A 171 -0.92 17.93 5.26
N ALA A 172 -0.57 17.86 6.54
CA ALA A 172 -1.43 17.37 7.59
C ALA A 172 -2.66 18.26 7.80
N ARG A 173 -3.79 17.66 8.12
CA ARG A 173 -4.97 18.40 8.56
C ARG A 173 -4.88 18.70 10.05
N PRO A 174 -5.52 19.78 10.55
CA PRO A 174 -5.48 20.11 11.98
C PRO A 174 -5.90 18.94 12.89
N GLU A 175 -6.94 18.19 12.48
CA GLU A 175 -7.43 17.03 13.22
C GLU A 175 -6.44 15.86 13.25
N GLU A 176 -5.70 15.65 12.17
CA GLU A 176 -4.66 14.62 12.07
C GLU A 176 -3.47 15.01 12.94
N MET A 177 -3.05 16.27 12.90
CA MET A 177 -2.00 16.81 13.76
C MET A 177 -2.30 16.57 15.23
N SER A 178 -3.47 17.00 15.69
CA SER A 178 -3.88 16.84 17.10
C SER A 178 -3.89 15.37 17.55
N ARG A 179 -4.30 14.44 16.67
CA ARG A 179 -4.28 12.99 17.00
C ARG A 179 -2.86 12.45 17.10
N ILE A 180 -1.98 12.82 16.17
CA ILE A 180 -0.60 12.35 16.17
C ILE A 180 0.16 12.91 17.37
N GLU A 181 0.00 14.18 17.68
CA GLU A 181 0.63 14.82 18.85
C GLU A 181 0.24 14.11 20.15
N LYS A 182 -1.04 13.83 20.36
CA LYS A 182 -1.52 13.06 21.52
C LYS A 182 -0.88 11.66 21.63
N VAL A 183 -0.70 10.97 20.51
CA VAL A 183 -0.05 9.64 20.51
C VAL A 183 1.42 9.77 20.85
N LEU A 184 2.12 10.76 20.29
CA LEU A 184 3.53 11.00 20.57
C LEU A 184 3.77 11.41 22.03
N GLU A 185 2.92 12.25 22.59
CA GLU A 185 2.97 12.64 24.01
C GLU A 185 2.76 11.43 24.93
N ALA A 186 1.72 10.64 24.68
CA ALA A 186 1.43 9.43 25.47
C ALA A 186 2.55 8.37 25.38
N SER A 187 3.32 8.31 24.30
CA SER A 187 4.44 7.37 24.14
C SER A 187 5.74 7.83 24.85
N VAL A 188 5.82 9.08 25.27
CA VAL A 188 6.98 9.61 26.04
C VAL A 188 6.80 9.38 27.53
N GLU A 189 5.54 9.22 28.01
CA GLU A 189 5.21 9.01 29.43
C GLU A 189 5.22 7.52 29.84
N SER A 190 5.40 6.59 28.91
CA SER A 190 5.45 5.14 29.13
C SER A 190 6.88 4.60 29.03
#